data_9283515d9552d4abbdddfb2927504ca2
#
_entry.id   9283515d9552d4abbdddfb2927504ca2
#
_cell.length_a   1.000
_cell.length_b   1.000
_cell.length_c   1.000
_cell.angle_alpha   90.00
_cell.angle_beta   90.00
_cell.angle_gamma   90.00
#
_symmetry.space_group_name_H-M   'P 1'
#
loop_
_entity.id
_entity.type
_entity.pdbx_description
1 polymer ?
#
loop_
_entity_poly.entity_id
_entity_poly.type
_entity_poly.pdbx_seq_one_letter_code
_entity_poly.pdbx_strand_id
1 'polypeptide(L)'
;MKPLLPNTYVLNNKYLQSIISPSTDIIDYNFTSEQVHKLNLLQILRPDIYFNKNLSEEEFFDLSKKYYQKLIDKEIIYKSEKEYFLYRIDSENHSQTGLISLLNIQDYINRNIKPHEKILVSKGKERADQLS
;
A
#
# COMPACT_ATOMS: atom_id res chain seq x y z
N MET A 1 -6.09 8.02 24.13
CA MET A 1 -5.67 7.32 22.90
C MET A 1 -4.59 6.31 23.21
N LYS A 2 -4.77 5.05 22.82
CA LYS A 2 -3.78 3.98 22.99
C LYS A 2 -3.50 3.36 21.60
N PRO A 3 -2.28 3.40 21.09
CA PRO A 3 -1.95 2.73 19.84
C PRO A 3 -2.07 1.21 20.01
N LEU A 4 -2.58 0.55 18.96
CA LEU A 4 -2.75 -0.89 18.91
C LEU A 4 -1.70 -1.48 17.96
N LEU A 5 -1.26 -2.70 18.26
CA LEU A 5 -0.31 -3.41 17.41
C LEU A 5 -0.99 -3.86 16.11
N PRO A 6 -0.48 -3.49 14.96
CA PRO A 6 -1.00 -3.97 13.68
C PRO A 6 -0.69 -5.45 13.49
N ASN A 7 -1.59 -6.13 12.77
CA ASN A 7 -1.36 -7.47 12.27
C ASN A 7 -1.13 -7.33 10.77
N THR A 8 0.10 -7.37 10.35
CA THR A 8 0.51 -6.98 8.99
C THR A 8 1.25 -8.10 8.27
N TYR A 9 1.41 -7.91 6.98
CA TYR A 9 2.37 -8.66 6.18
C TYR A 9 3.61 -7.80 5.96
N VAL A 10 4.77 -8.41 6.08
CA VAL A 10 6.06 -7.78 5.84
C VAL A 10 6.75 -8.43 4.64
N LEU A 11 7.53 -7.65 3.96
CA LEU A 11 8.29 -8.08 2.80
C LEU A 11 9.49 -8.92 3.23
N ASN A 12 9.72 -10.03 2.54
CA ASN A 12 10.98 -10.73 2.64
C ASN A 12 12.08 -9.92 1.94
N ASN A 13 13.10 -9.54 2.69
CA ASN A 13 14.14 -8.60 2.26
C ASN A 13 14.84 -8.99 0.95
N LYS A 14 14.93 -10.29 0.63
CA LYS A 14 15.51 -10.75 -0.63
C LYS A 14 14.77 -10.26 -1.88
N TYR A 15 13.51 -9.83 -1.74
CA TYR A 15 12.69 -9.32 -2.85
C TYR A 15 12.56 -7.80 -2.87
N LEU A 16 13.23 -7.08 -1.98
CA LEU A 16 13.07 -5.64 -1.80
C LEU A 16 13.17 -4.88 -3.14
N GLN A 17 14.23 -5.10 -3.89
CA GLN A 17 14.46 -4.41 -5.17
C GLN A 17 13.47 -4.82 -6.27
N SER A 18 12.89 -6.01 -6.16
CA SER A 18 11.97 -6.55 -7.17
C SER A 18 10.53 -6.04 -7.00
N ILE A 19 10.15 -5.65 -5.78
CA ILE A 19 8.77 -5.30 -5.45
C ILE A 19 8.49 -3.79 -5.50
N ILE A 20 9.54 -2.96 -5.48
CA ILE A 20 9.41 -1.50 -5.51
C ILE A 20 8.64 -1.06 -6.74
N SER A 21 7.63 -0.23 -6.51
CA SER A 21 6.80 0.38 -7.56
C SER A 21 7.17 1.85 -7.73
N PRO A 22 7.17 2.38 -8.96
CA PRO A 22 7.17 3.83 -9.14
C PRO A 22 5.90 4.43 -8.52
N SER A 23 5.94 5.71 -8.17
CA SER A 23 4.75 6.41 -7.74
C SER A 23 3.70 6.41 -8.87
N THR A 24 2.47 6.06 -8.53
CA THR A 24 1.37 6.02 -9.51
C THR A 24 1.05 7.39 -10.11
N ASP A 25 1.43 8.47 -9.41
CA ASP A 25 1.19 9.85 -9.85
C ASP A 25 2.18 10.32 -10.93
N ILE A 26 3.30 9.60 -11.11
CA ILE A 26 4.35 9.95 -12.09
C ILE A 26 4.42 8.95 -13.26
N ILE A 27 3.53 7.97 -13.29
CA ILE A 27 3.47 7.01 -14.40
C ILE A 27 2.82 7.71 -15.59
N ASP A 28 3.56 7.81 -16.70
CA ASP A 28 3.07 8.41 -17.92
C ASP A 28 2.30 7.41 -18.82
N TYR A 29 1.70 7.92 -19.90
CA TYR A 29 0.93 7.11 -20.86
C TYR A 29 1.78 6.13 -21.66
N ASN A 30 3.10 6.26 -21.64
CA ASN A 30 4.02 5.38 -22.38
C ASN A 30 4.56 4.27 -21.48
N PHE A 31 4.09 4.17 -20.24
CA PHE A 31 4.52 3.12 -19.31
C PHE A 31 4.17 1.73 -19.86
N THR A 32 5.14 0.82 -19.78
CA THR A 32 4.93 -0.61 -20.05
C THR A 32 5.40 -1.45 -18.87
N SER A 33 4.75 -2.61 -18.67
CA SER A 33 5.12 -3.54 -17.60
C SER A 33 6.56 -4.09 -17.71
N GLU A 34 7.18 -3.95 -18.89
CA GLU A 34 8.58 -4.35 -19.13
C GLU A 34 9.59 -3.44 -18.41
N GLN A 35 9.18 -2.22 -18.06
CA GLN A 35 9.99 -1.24 -17.34
C GLN A 35 10.14 -1.54 -15.84
N VAL A 36 9.37 -2.51 -15.34
CA VAL A 36 9.39 -2.89 -13.92
C VAL A 36 9.56 -4.39 -13.76
N HIS A 37 10.03 -4.80 -12.59
CA HIS A 37 10.18 -6.22 -12.28
C HIS A 37 8.82 -6.93 -12.20
N LYS A 38 8.79 -8.22 -12.57
CA LYS A 38 7.58 -9.08 -12.55
C LYS A 38 6.91 -9.23 -11.17
N LEU A 39 7.59 -8.85 -10.09
CA LEU A 39 7.06 -8.84 -8.73
C LEU A 39 6.65 -7.44 -8.25
N ASN A 40 6.63 -6.46 -9.16
CA ASN A 40 6.34 -5.08 -8.82
C ASN A 40 4.93 -4.89 -8.21
N LEU A 41 4.81 -4.08 -7.16
CA LEU A 41 3.54 -3.80 -6.47
C LEU A 41 2.49 -3.09 -7.33
N LEU A 42 2.87 -2.56 -8.49
CA LEU A 42 1.92 -1.93 -9.42
C LEU A 42 0.78 -2.89 -9.80
N GLN A 43 1.02 -4.21 -9.78
CA GLN A 43 -0.01 -5.22 -10.02
C GLN A 43 -1.12 -5.24 -8.95
N ILE A 44 -0.87 -4.68 -7.77
CA ILE A 44 -1.90 -4.49 -6.73
C ILE A 44 -2.45 -3.07 -6.80
N LEU A 45 -1.57 -2.09 -6.92
CA LEU A 45 -1.93 -0.68 -6.81
C LEU A 45 -2.69 -0.15 -8.04
N ARG A 46 -2.25 -0.58 -9.22
CA ARG A 46 -2.79 -0.15 -10.51
C ARG A 46 -2.64 -1.29 -11.54
N PRO A 47 -3.41 -2.39 -11.41
CA PRO A 47 -3.39 -3.49 -12.35
C PRO A 47 -3.80 -3.05 -13.77
N ASP A 48 -4.68 -2.05 -13.89
CA ASP A 48 -5.06 -1.43 -15.16
C ASP A 48 -3.85 -0.89 -15.93
N ILE A 49 -2.98 -0.15 -15.27
CA ILE A 49 -1.73 0.38 -15.84
C ILE A 49 -0.76 -0.77 -16.13
N TYR A 50 -0.55 -1.67 -15.16
CA TYR A 50 0.41 -2.75 -15.30
C TYR A 50 0.11 -3.67 -16.50
N PHE A 51 -1.17 -4.01 -16.71
CA PHE A 51 -1.60 -4.86 -17.81
C PHE A 51 -1.99 -4.10 -19.07
N ASN A 52 -1.95 -2.76 -19.04
CA ASN A 52 -2.38 -1.86 -20.11
C ASN A 52 -3.80 -2.22 -20.60
N LYS A 53 -4.76 -2.27 -19.69
CA LYS A 53 -6.13 -2.70 -19.94
C LYS A 53 -7.13 -1.76 -19.28
N ASN A 54 -8.23 -1.51 -19.99
CA ASN A 54 -9.42 -0.95 -19.38
C ASN A 54 -10.11 -2.06 -18.56
N LEU A 55 -10.10 -1.93 -17.24
CA LEU A 55 -10.67 -2.90 -16.31
C LEU A 55 -11.97 -2.33 -15.71
N SER A 56 -12.98 -3.18 -15.54
CA SER A 56 -14.09 -2.88 -14.64
C SER A 56 -13.58 -2.83 -13.20
N GLU A 57 -14.37 -2.26 -12.29
CA GLU A 57 -14.03 -2.21 -10.87
C GLU A 57 -13.83 -3.62 -10.29
N GLU A 58 -14.70 -4.58 -10.65
CA GLU A 58 -14.59 -5.98 -10.25
C GLU A 58 -13.30 -6.64 -10.74
N GLU A 59 -12.98 -6.50 -12.02
CA GLU A 59 -11.75 -7.03 -12.60
C GLU A 59 -10.49 -6.43 -11.95
N PHE A 60 -10.54 -5.14 -11.61
CA PHE A 60 -9.45 -4.45 -10.93
C PHE A 60 -9.16 -5.09 -9.57
N PHE A 61 -10.19 -5.27 -8.74
CA PHE A 61 -10.01 -5.87 -7.42
C PHE A 61 -9.66 -7.35 -7.47
N ASP A 62 -10.22 -8.10 -8.39
CA ASP A 62 -9.90 -9.51 -8.59
C ASP A 62 -8.43 -9.71 -8.97
N LEU A 63 -7.90 -8.90 -9.87
CA LEU A 63 -6.49 -8.95 -10.25
C LEU A 63 -5.58 -8.57 -9.07
N SER A 64 -5.92 -7.51 -8.35
CA SER A 64 -5.18 -7.06 -7.16
C SER A 64 -5.14 -8.15 -6.09
N LYS A 65 -6.30 -8.73 -5.76
CA LYS A 65 -6.44 -9.81 -4.79
C LYS A 65 -5.69 -11.08 -5.20
N LYS A 66 -5.81 -11.48 -6.45
CA LYS A 66 -5.10 -12.64 -7.00
C LYS A 66 -3.58 -12.45 -6.91
N TYR A 67 -3.10 -11.26 -7.21
CA TYR A 67 -1.67 -10.98 -7.11
C TYR A 67 -1.20 -10.93 -5.66
N TYR A 68 -1.97 -10.30 -4.77
CA TYR A 68 -1.67 -10.28 -3.34
C TYR A 68 -1.55 -11.71 -2.77
N GLN A 69 -2.50 -12.60 -3.11
CA GLN A 69 -2.44 -14.00 -2.70
C GLN A 69 -1.19 -14.71 -3.23
N LYS A 70 -0.81 -14.44 -4.48
CA LYS A 70 0.43 -14.97 -5.07
C LYS A 70 1.69 -14.55 -4.31
N LEU A 71 1.73 -13.34 -3.76
CA LEU A 71 2.85 -12.89 -2.94
C LEU A 71 2.94 -13.67 -1.63
N ILE A 72 1.80 -13.98 -1.02
CA ILE A 72 1.72 -14.81 0.19
C ILE A 72 2.15 -16.25 -0.11
N ASP A 73 1.56 -16.88 -1.12
CA ASP A 73 1.82 -18.27 -1.49
C ASP A 73 3.30 -18.54 -1.83
N LYS A 74 3.99 -17.52 -2.31
CA LYS A 74 5.42 -17.57 -2.64
C LYS A 74 6.34 -17.08 -1.53
N GLU A 75 5.79 -16.79 -0.36
CA GLU A 75 6.53 -16.26 0.80
C GLU A 75 7.34 -14.98 0.46
N ILE A 76 6.88 -14.22 -0.53
CA ILE A 76 7.45 -12.91 -0.87
C ILE A 76 7.07 -11.90 0.19
N ILE A 77 5.84 -12.01 0.68
CA ILE A 77 5.37 -11.36 1.91
C ILE A 77 4.93 -12.44 2.88
N TYR A 78 5.15 -12.20 4.15
CA TYR A 78 4.74 -13.12 5.21
C TYR A 78 4.12 -12.37 6.38
N LYS A 79 3.25 -13.04 7.11
CA LYS A 79 2.59 -12.46 8.27
C LYS A 79 3.60 -12.21 9.38
N SER A 80 3.69 -10.95 9.82
CA SER A 80 4.53 -10.60 10.97
C SER A 80 3.83 -10.95 12.29
N GLU A 81 4.59 -11.04 13.36
CA GLU A 81 4.02 -10.97 14.70
C GLU A 81 3.41 -9.58 14.93
N LYS A 82 2.55 -9.45 15.94
CA LYS A 82 1.99 -8.16 16.32
C LYS A 82 3.09 -7.27 16.89
N GLU A 83 3.47 -6.27 16.15
CA GLU A 83 4.55 -5.35 16.50
C GLU A 83 4.28 -3.93 15.98
N TYR A 84 4.98 -2.95 16.52
CA TYR A 84 5.02 -1.60 15.96
C TYR A 84 6.08 -1.52 14.89
N PHE A 85 5.81 -0.72 13.85
CA PHE A 85 6.78 -0.45 12.80
C PHE A 85 7.22 1.01 12.87
N LEU A 86 8.52 1.22 12.72
CA LEU A 86 9.09 2.54 12.51
C LEU A 86 9.38 2.69 11.03
N TYR A 87 8.97 3.81 10.45
CA TYR A 87 9.45 4.21 9.14
C TYR A 87 10.40 5.40 9.27
N ARG A 88 11.36 5.49 8.41
CA ARG A 88 12.26 6.62 8.31
C ARG A 88 12.36 7.06 6.86
N ILE A 89 12.24 8.35 6.64
CA ILE A 89 12.40 9.00 5.35
C ILE A 89 13.55 9.98 5.49
N ASP A 90 14.60 9.78 4.71
CA ASP A 90 15.74 10.66 4.64
C ASP A 90 15.74 11.40 3.30
N SER A 91 15.91 12.70 3.32
CA SER A 91 16.21 13.57 2.19
C SER A 91 17.48 14.35 2.45
N GLU A 92 18.01 15.08 1.45
CA GLU A 92 19.30 15.76 1.56
C GLU A 92 19.44 16.63 2.82
N ASN A 93 18.37 17.29 3.25
CA ASN A 93 18.39 18.25 4.36
C ASN A 93 17.41 17.90 5.49
N HIS A 94 16.74 16.76 5.43
CA HIS A 94 15.71 16.44 6.41
C HIS A 94 15.61 14.93 6.62
N SER A 95 15.42 14.53 7.89
CA SER A 95 15.10 13.16 8.26
C SER A 95 13.84 13.15 9.10
N GLN A 96 12.89 12.31 8.73
CA GLN A 96 11.63 12.12 9.44
C GLN A 96 11.49 10.66 9.86
N THR A 97 11.17 10.45 11.13
CA THR A 97 10.82 9.12 11.65
C THR A 97 9.38 9.12 12.15
N GLY A 98 8.63 8.11 11.79
CA GLY A 98 7.25 7.93 12.22
C GLY A 98 6.96 6.53 12.72
N LEU A 99 5.88 6.40 13.49
CA LEU A 99 5.36 5.15 14.02
C LEU A 99 4.15 4.70 13.21
N ILE A 100 4.16 3.45 12.74
CA ILE A 100 3.00 2.81 12.14
C ILE A 100 2.30 1.99 13.21
N SER A 101 1.03 2.31 13.48
CA SER A 101 0.18 1.62 14.45
C SER A 101 -1.28 1.67 14.02
N LEU A 102 -2.12 0.86 14.63
CA LEU A 102 -3.56 1.00 14.52
C LEU A 102 -4.08 1.91 15.62
N LEU A 103 -5.13 2.64 15.32
CA LEU A 103 -5.83 3.52 16.28
C LEU A 103 -7.30 3.15 16.31
N ASN A 104 -7.93 3.29 17.48
CA ASN A 104 -9.36 3.07 17.57
C ASN A 104 -10.09 4.19 16.83
N ILE A 105 -10.99 3.83 15.93
CA ILE A 105 -11.81 4.79 15.17
C ILE A 105 -12.62 5.72 16.07
N GLN A 106 -13.00 5.25 17.25
CA GLN A 106 -13.73 6.08 18.22
C GLN A 106 -12.89 7.25 18.74
N ASP A 107 -11.56 7.09 18.82
CA ASP A 107 -10.67 8.20 19.18
C ASP A 107 -10.66 9.29 18.10
N TYR A 108 -10.81 8.91 16.83
CA TYR A 108 -10.96 9.86 15.72
C TYR A 108 -12.32 10.56 15.78
N ILE A 109 -13.41 9.82 15.97
CA ILE A 109 -14.78 10.36 16.07
C ILE A 109 -14.89 11.33 17.25
N ASN A 110 -14.31 10.98 18.39
CA ASN A 110 -14.31 11.80 19.61
C ASN A 110 -13.30 12.97 19.55
N ARG A 111 -12.62 13.17 18.41
CA ARG A 111 -11.60 14.21 18.22
C ARG A 111 -10.40 14.15 19.18
N ASN A 112 -10.13 12.99 19.77
CA ASN A 112 -8.89 12.72 20.48
C ASN A 112 -7.70 12.69 19.51
N ILE A 113 -7.97 12.36 18.23
CA ILE A 113 -7.04 12.44 17.12
C ILE A 113 -7.48 13.59 16.23
N LYS A 114 -6.58 14.55 16.00
CA LYS A 114 -6.86 15.69 15.13
C LYS A 114 -6.49 15.33 13.69
N PRO A 115 -7.44 15.38 12.74
CA PRO A 115 -7.09 15.28 11.32
C PRO A 115 -6.21 16.47 10.95
N HIS A 116 -5.20 16.22 10.14
CA HIS A 116 -4.28 17.28 9.76
C HIS A 116 -4.62 17.86 8.37
N GLU A 117 -5.37 17.12 7.55
CA GLU A 117 -5.89 17.63 6.27
C GLU A 117 -7.25 17.02 5.92
N LYS A 118 -7.91 17.61 4.91
CA LYS A 118 -9.15 17.06 4.36
C LYS A 118 -8.83 16.05 3.27
N ILE A 119 -9.36 14.84 3.43
CA ILE A 119 -9.25 13.79 2.42
C ILE A 119 -10.25 14.06 1.30
N LEU A 120 -9.85 13.91 0.05
CA LEU A 120 -10.78 13.88 -1.09
C LEU A 120 -11.70 12.64 -0.95
N VAL A 121 -13.01 12.87 -0.99
CA VAL A 121 -14.02 11.81 -0.78
C VAL A 121 -13.82 10.66 -1.77
N SER A 122 -13.50 10.94 -3.04
CA SER A 122 -13.22 9.94 -4.06
C SER A 122 -12.02 9.05 -3.71
N LYS A 123 -10.93 9.64 -3.23
CA LYS A 123 -9.75 8.91 -2.79
C LYS A 123 -10.02 8.05 -1.53
N GLY A 124 -10.83 8.58 -0.61
CA GLY A 124 -11.25 7.85 0.57
C GLY A 124 -12.09 6.62 0.23
N LYS A 125 -13.04 6.75 -0.72
CA LYS A 125 -13.86 5.65 -1.20
C LYS A 125 -13.01 4.60 -1.90
N GLU A 126 -12.17 4.98 -2.86
CA GLU A 126 -11.25 4.07 -3.56
C GLU A 126 -10.43 3.22 -2.58
N ARG A 127 -9.90 3.82 -1.51
CA ARG A 127 -9.13 3.10 -0.49
C ARG A 127 -9.98 2.17 0.37
N ALA A 128 -11.21 2.56 0.70
CA ALA A 128 -12.13 1.71 1.43
C ALA A 128 -12.50 0.46 0.63
N ASP A 129 -12.78 0.63 -0.67
CA ASP A 129 -13.13 -0.46 -1.59
C ASP A 129 -11.95 -1.43 -1.81
N GLN A 130 -10.69 -0.94 -1.75
CA GLN A 130 -9.49 -1.79 -1.78
C GLN A 130 -9.28 -2.66 -0.54
N LEU A 131 -9.91 -2.31 0.59
CA LEU A 131 -9.75 -3.00 1.87
C LEU A 131 -10.90 -3.95 2.21
N SER A 132 -11.99 -3.90 1.45
CA SER A 132 -13.17 -4.76 1.62
C SER A 132 -13.07 -6.05 0.82
#